data_6038e8e897215ec1cab0e66aa30ffbe2
#
_entry.id   6038e8e897215ec1cab0e66aa30ffbe2
#
_cell.length_a   1.000
_cell.length_b   1.000
_cell.length_c   1.000
_cell.angle_alpha   90.00
_cell.angle_beta   90.00
_cell.angle_gamma   90.00
#
_symmetry.space_group_name_H-M   'P 1'
#
loop_
_entity.id
_entity.type
_entity.pdbx_description
1 polymer ?
#
loop_
_entity_poly.entity_id
_entity_poly.type
_entity_poly.pdbx_seq_one_letter_code
_entity_poly.pdbx_strand_id
1 'polypeptide(L)'
;MEKLTVIKVGGKIVEEEATLYKLLDDFAAIEGYKVLVHGGGRSATKLAAQLAIESKMVNGRRITDTETLKVVTMVYGGLVNKNIVAGLQARGVNALGLTGADMDVIRSVKRPVKEVDYGFVGDVKQVNDAFLADLIHKGVVPVMAPLTHDGDGHMLNTNADTIAGETAKALAGLFDVTLVFCFEKKGVLRDENDDDSVIPQITPEEFKQYVADGVIQGGMIPKLENSFEALNAGVSEVVITLASAINGNSGTRIRK
;
A
#
# COMPACT_ATOMS: atom_id res chain seq x y z
N MET A 1 -3.82 -15.60 -18.01
CA MET A 1 -4.01 -14.17 -17.73
C MET A 1 -2.67 -13.47 -17.84
N GLU A 2 -2.65 -12.19 -18.19
CA GLU A 2 -1.45 -11.36 -18.24
C GLU A 2 -0.97 -11.06 -16.83
N LYS A 3 0.35 -10.96 -16.65
CA LYS A 3 0.94 -10.71 -15.32
C LYS A 3 0.81 -9.25 -14.93
N LEU A 4 0.40 -9.02 -13.69
CA LEU A 4 0.31 -7.70 -13.08
C LEU A 4 1.01 -7.71 -11.72
N THR A 5 1.90 -6.77 -11.48
CA THR A 5 2.53 -6.58 -10.16
C THR A 5 1.94 -5.34 -9.48
N VAL A 6 1.27 -5.54 -8.35
CA VAL A 6 0.81 -4.45 -7.47
C VAL A 6 1.83 -4.27 -6.35
N ILE A 7 2.45 -3.12 -6.28
CA ILE A 7 3.57 -2.86 -5.37
C ILE A 7 3.18 -1.76 -4.39
N LYS A 8 3.25 -2.08 -3.10
CA LYS A 8 3.06 -1.09 -2.05
C LYS A 8 4.39 -0.69 -1.43
N VAL A 9 4.64 0.59 -1.37
CA VAL A 9 5.85 1.15 -0.74
C VAL A 9 5.53 1.97 0.50
N GLY A 10 6.35 1.80 1.54
CA GLY A 10 6.20 2.50 2.81
C GLY A 10 6.53 3.99 2.72
N GLY A 11 5.99 4.78 3.68
CA GLY A 11 6.20 6.24 3.71
C GLY A 11 7.66 6.65 3.82
N LYS A 12 8.49 5.97 4.62
CA LYS A 12 9.90 6.30 4.77
C LYS A 12 10.68 6.28 3.45
N ILE A 13 10.38 5.31 2.60
CA ILE A 13 11.05 5.11 1.32
C ILE A 13 10.78 6.26 0.36
N VAL A 14 9.55 6.80 0.37
CA VAL A 14 9.13 7.87 -0.54
C VAL A 14 9.46 9.27 -0.02
N GLU A 15 9.96 9.40 1.21
CA GLU A 15 10.27 10.67 1.86
C GLU A 15 11.74 11.10 1.71
N GLU A 16 12.64 10.14 1.57
CA GLU A 16 14.07 10.39 1.37
C GLU A 16 14.38 10.36 -0.12
N GLU A 17 14.87 11.47 -0.66
CA GLU A 17 15.07 11.67 -2.10
C GLU A 17 15.93 10.56 -2.75
N ALA A 18 17.06 10.23 -2.13
CA ALA A 18 17.97 9.20 -2.66
C ALA A 18 17.30 7.81 -2.68
N THR A 19 16.54 7.47 -1.63
CA THR A 19 15.82 6.20 -1.53
C THR A 19 14.66 6.15 -2.53
N LEU A 20 13.96 7.28 -2.69
CA LEU A 20 12.88 7.41 -3.67
C LEU A 20 13.42 7.24 -5.09
N TYR A 21 14.50 7.92 -5.49
CA TYR A 21 15.05 7.81 -6.84
C TYR A 21 15.47 6.38 -7.16
N LYS A 22 16.16 5.70 -6.23
CA LYS A 22 16.51 4.30 -6.40
C LYS A 22 15.27 3.41 -6.55
N LEU A 23 14.25 3.60 -5.72
CA LEU A 23 12.97 2.89 -5.83
C LEU A 23 12.35 3.08 -7.22
N LEU A 24 12.34 4.32 -7.75
CA LEU A 24 11.75 4.64 -9.04
C LEU A 24 12.53 4.03 -10.20
N ASP A 25 13.88 3.95 -10.10
CA ASP A 25 14.73 3.24 -11.06
C ASP A 25 14.39 1.75 -11.06
N ASP A 26 14.35 1.13 -9.89
CA ASP A 26 14.02 -0.29 -9.71
C ASP A 26 12.58 -0.59 -10.19
N PHE A 27 11.62 0.30 -9.90
CA PHE A 27 10.23 0.16 -10.35
C PHE A 27 10.10 0.31 -11.88
N ALA A 28 10.81 1.26 -12.48
CA ALA A 28 10.78 1.46 -13.92
C ALA A 28 11.29 0.21 -14.67
N ALA A 29 12.29 -0.48 -14.11
CA ALA A 29 12.90 -1.69 -14.66
C ALA A 29 12.02 -2.96 -14.56
N ILE A 30 10.92 -2.94 -13.77
CA ILE A 30 10.01 -4.08 -13.71
C ILE A 30 9.28 -4.21 -15.04
N GLU A 31 9.37 -5.39 -15.65
CA GLU A 31 8.67 -5.71 -16.89
C GLU A 31 7.19 -6.05 -16.65
N GLY A 32 6.38 -5.88 -17.70
CA GLY A 32 4.94 -6.16 -17.65
C GLY A 32 4.10 -5.07 -16.99
N TYR A 33 2.86 -5.40 -16.69
CA TYR A 33 1.92 -4.48 -16.05
C TYR A 33 2.23 -4.29 -14.57
N LYS A 34 2.07 -3.06 -14.11
CA LYS A 34 2.38 -2.70 -12.73
C LYS A 34 1.52 -1.56 -12.20
N VAL A 35 1.26 -1.59 -10.91
CA VAL A 35 0.56 -0.54 -10.14
C VAL A 35 1.43 -0.20 -8.94
N LEU A 36 1.59 1.08 -8.64
CA LEU A 36 2.29 1.53 -7.45
C LEU A 36 1.30 2.10 -6.43
N VAL A 37 1.39 1.64 -5.19
CA VAL A 37 0.64 2.20 -4.05
C VAL A 37 1.64 2.76 -3.05
N HIS A 38 1.50 4.03 -2.70
CA HIS A 38 2.44 4.68 -1.80
C HIS A 38 1.84 5.03 -0.44
N GLY A 39 2.71 5.15 0.56
CA GLY A 39 2.38 5.78 1.84
C GLY A 39 2.67 7.28 1.83
N GLY A 40 2.92 7.85 3.02
CA GLY A 40 3.22 9.29 3.18
C GLY A 40 2.98 9.78 4.61
N GLY A 41 2.76 8.84 5.54
CA GLY A 41 2.35 9.15 6.90
C GLY A 41 3.33 10.04 7.69
N ARG A 42 4.63 9.87 7.49
CA ARG A 42 5.66 10.71 8.15
C ARG A 42 5.63 12.14 7.61
N SER A 43 5.57 12.31 6.28
CA SER A 43 5.44 13.64 5.65
C SER A 43 4.18 14.35 6.12
N ALA A 44 3.05 13.62 6.24
CA ALA A 44 1.81 14.19 6.80
C ALA A 44 1.98 14.61 8.26
N THR A 45 2.65 13.80 9.10
CA THR A 45 2.94 14.16 10.50
C THR A 45 3.84 15.40 10.58
N LYS A 46 4.87 15.47 9.72
CA LYS A 46 5.79 16.62 9.67
C LYS A 46 5.05 17.91 9.26
N LEU A 47 4.21 17.85 8.23
CA LEU A 47 3.43 19.01 7.79
C LEU A 47 2.39 19.41 8.84
N ALA A 48 1.69 18.44 9.46
CA ALA A 48 0.75 18.71 10.56
C ALA A 48 1.42 19.48 11.70
N ALA A 49 2.62 19.04 12.13
CA ALA A 49 3.39 19.72 13.18
C ALA A 49 3.76 21.17 12.79
N GLN A 50 4.14 21.41 11.52
CA GLN A 50 4.43 22.76 11.02
C GLN A 50 3.20 23.67 11.04
N LEU A 51 2.00 23.09 10.90
CA LEU A 51 0.72 23.79 10.95
C LEU A 51 0.11 23.81 12.36
N ALA A 52 0.84 23.39 13.39
CA ALA A 52 0.37 23.25 14.76
C ALA A 52 -0.85 22.32 14.91
N ILE A 53 -0.98 21.32 14.04
CA ILE A 53 -2.03 20.28 14.09
C ILE A 53 -1.44 19.04 14.76
N GLU A 54 -2.04 18.59 15.84
CA GLU A 54 -1.61 17.38 16.57
C GLU A 54 -1.95 16.10 15.79
N SER A 55 -0.97 15.25 15.55
CA SER A 55 -1.16 13.94 14.92
C SER A 55 -1.37 12.85 15.98
N LYS A 56 -2.57 12.27 16.05
CA LYS A 56 -2.91 11.19 16.98
C LYS A 56 -2.92 9.84 16.26
N MET A 57 -2.26 8.85 16.86
CA MET A 57 -2.19 7.48 16.32
C MET A 57 -2.73 6.50 17.36
N VAL A 58 -3.61 5.60 16.94
CA VAL A 58 -4.12 4.50 17.76
C VAL A 58 -4.00 3.21 16.98
N ASN A 59 -3.37 2.19 17.55
CA ASN A 59 -3.13 0.89 16.91
C ASN A 59 -2.53 1.02 15.50
N GLY A 60 -1.55 1.92 15.31
CA GLY A 60 -0.89 2.17 14.03
C GLY A 60 -1.74 2.91 12.99
N ARG A 61 -2.94 3.36 13.34
CA ARG A 61 -3.86 4.11 12.47
C ARG A 61 -3.98 5.55 12.94
N ARG A 62 -4.02 6.48 11.99
CA ARG A 62 -4.17 7.92 12.25
C ARG A 62 -5.62 8.25 12.56
N ILE A 63 -5.87 8.89 13.71
CA ILE A 63 -7.14 9.58 13.93
C ILE A 63 -7.17 10.77 12.97
N THR A 64 -8.21 10.86 12.19
CA THR A 64 -8.32 11.82 11.08
C THR A 64 -9.53 12.71 11.30
N ASP A 65 -9.33 13.79 12.05
CA ASP A 65 -10.31 14.86 12.15
C ASP A 65 -10.29 15.75 10.87
N THR A 66 -11.08 16.79 10.83
CA THR A 66 -11.21 17.66 9.66
C THR A 66 -9.88 18.31 9.26
N GLU A 67 -9.09 18.78 10.21
CA GLU A 67 -7.82 19.44 9.92
C GLU A 67 -6.76 18.43 9.49
N THR A 68 -6.72 17.27 10.15
CA THR A 68 -5.86 16.16 9.74
C THR A 68 -6.23 15.67 8.34
N LEU A 69 -7.52 15.61 7.98
CA LEU A 69 -7.96 15.21 6.64
C LEU A 69 -7.42 16.15 5.57
N LYS A 70 -7.44 17.47 5.80
CA LYS A 70 -6.86 18.46 4.89
C LYS A 70 -5.37 18.20 4.67
N VAL A 71 -4.63 17.97 5.76
CA VAL A 71 -3.18 17.68 5.71
C VAL A 71 -2.90 16.41 4.91
N VAL A 72 -3.57 15.29 5.21
CA VAL A 72 -3.32 14.04 4.49
C VAL A 72 -3.73 14.15 3.02
N THR A 73 -4.79 14.90 2.70
CA THR A 73 -5.20 15.14 1.31
C THR A 73 -4.12 15.90 0.55
N MET A 74 -3.61 17.00 1.10
CA MET A 74 -2.52 17.76 0.50
C MET A 74 -1.24 16.94 0.33
N VAL A 75 -0.86 16.17 1.36
CA VAL A 75 0.38 15.41 1.34
C VAL A 75 0.27 14.18 0.45
N TYR A 76 -0.76 13.36 0.64
CA TYR A 76 -0.86 12.10 -0.11
C TYR A 76 -1.29 12.32 -1.56
N GLY A 77 -2.36 13.08 -1.80
CA GLY A 77 -2.89 13.33 -3.15
C GLY A 77 -2.06 14.31 -3.96
N GLY A 78 -1.42 15.27 -3.28
CA GLY A 78 -0.57 16.28 -3.88
C GLY A 78 0.91 15.94 -3.84
N LEU A 79 1.57 16.27 -2.73
CA LEU A 79 3.03 16.28 -2.63
C LEU A 79 3.66 14.93 -2.97
N VAL A 80 3.31 13.86 -2.25
CA VAL A 80 3.95 12.55 -2.42
C VAL A 80 3.58 11.94 -3.78
N ASN A 81 2.29 11.90 -4.09
CA ASN A 81 1.79 11.31 -5.33
C ASN A 81 2.41 11.97 -6.56
N LYS A 82 2.40 13.29 -6.65
CA LYS A 82 2.87 14.00 -7.84
C LYS A 82 4.39 13.99 -7.98
N ASN A 83 5.15 13.94 -6.88
CA ASN A 83 6.59 13.74 -6.94
C ASN A 83 6.95 12.34 -7.48
N ILE A 84 6.22 11.30 -7.07
CA ILE A 84 6.39 9.95 -7.61
C ILE A 84 6.05 9.94 -9.10
N VAL A 85 4.92 10.51 -9.50
CA VAL A 85 4.51 10.58 -10.93
C VAL A 85 5.55 11.30 -11.76
N ALA A 86 6.01 12.48 -11.34
CA ALA A 86 7.03 13.24 -12.05
C ALA A 86 8.34 12.44 -12.19
N GLY A 87 8.76 11.77 -11.12
CA GLY A 87 9.95 10.92 -11.13
C GLY A 87 9.82 9.70 -12.05
N LEU A 88 8.64 9.09 -12.15
CA LEU A 88 8.37 7.98 -13.08
C LEU A 88 8.31 8.47 -14.54
N GLN A 89 7.68 9.62 -14.80
CA GLN A 89 7.68 10.23 -16.14
C GLN A 89 9.12 10.52 -16.63
N ALA A 90 9.99 11.00 -15.76
CA ALA A 90 11.40 11.23 -16.09
C ALA A 90 12.16 9.92 -16.48
N ARG A 91 11.59 8.75 -16.14
CA ARG A 91 12.11 7.42 -16.48
C ARG A 91 11.37 6.75 -17.63
N GLY A 92 10.54 7.49 -18.35
CA GLY A 92 9.76 6.99 -19.48
C GLY A 92 8.57 6.10 -19.09
N VAL A 93 8.21 6.07 -17.81
CA VAL A 93 7.01 5.35 -17.34
C VAL A 93 5.80 6.28 -17.42
N ASN A 94 4.80 5.90 -18.23
CA ASN A 94 3.56 6.67 -18.39
C ASN A 94 2.67 6.55 -17.15
N ALA A 95 3.04 7.24 -16.08
CA ALA A 95 2.41 7.16 -14.77
C ALA A 95 1.24 8.14 -14.62
N LEU A 96 0.15 7.70 -13.99
CA LEU A 96 -1.02 8.50 -13.62
C LEU A 96 -1.27 8.42 -12.12
N GLY A 97 -1.17 9.55 -11.43
CA GLY A 97 -1.46 9.63 -10.00
C GLY A 97 -2.94 9.75 -9.71
N LEU A 98 -3.46 8.85 -8.89
CA LEU A 98 -4.86 8.72 -8.53
C LEU A 98 -5.07 8.68 -7.02
N THR A 99 -6.19 9.26 -6.58
CA THR A 99 -6.87 8.95 -5.33
C THR A 99 -8.07 8.04 -5.63
N GLY A 100 -8.72 7.50 -4.63
CA GLY A 100 -9.96 6.74 -4.85
C GLY A 100 -11.12 7.57 -5.41
N ALA A 101 -11.08 8.91 -5.24
CA ALA A 101 -12.10 9.83 -5.75
C ALA A 101 -12.01 10.04 -7.27
N ASP A 102 -10.80 9.89 -7.85
CA ASP A 102 -10.59 10.05 -9.27
C ASP A 102 -11.31 8.92 -10.02
N MET A 103 -12.29 9.24 -10.88
CA MET A 103 -13.10 8.28 -11.64
C MET A 103 -13.80 7.21 -10.76
N ASP A 104 -14.08 7.53 -9.49
CA ASP A 104 -14.67 6.59 -8.52
C ASP A 104 -13.89 5.27 -8.42
N VAL A 105 -12.54 5.38 -8.44
CA VAL A 105 -11.66 4.20 -8.51
C VAL A 105 -11.75 3.37 -7.24
N ILE A 106 -11.83 4.01 -6.06
CA ILE A 106 -12.01 3.29 -4.79
C ILE A 106 -13.02 4.01 -3.92
N ARG A 107 -14.19 3.40 -3.76
CA ARG A 107 -15.23 3.87 -2.87
C ARG A 107 -15.12 3.18 -1.51
N SER A 108 -15.29 3.96 -0.45
CA SER A 108 -15.25 3.51 0.94
C SER A 108 -16.50 3.96 1.69
N VAL A 109 -16.72 3.38 2.86
CA VAL A 109 -17.63 3.96 3.86
C VAL A 109 -16.80 4.50 5.01
N LYS A 110 -17.27 5.58 5.62
CA LYS A 110 -16.66 6.10 6.84
C LYS A 110 -16.68 4.99 7.90
N ARG A 111 -15.52 4.72 8.50
CA ARG A 111 -15.40 3.69 9.54
C ARG A 111 -16.38 3.95 10.68
N PRO A 112 -17.21 2.98 11.05
CA PRO A 112 -18.11 3.14 12.17
C PRO A 112 -17.34 3.30 13.49
N VAL A 113 -17.84 4.17 14.34
CA VAL A 113 -17.31 4.37 15.70
C VAL A 113 -17.56 3.10 16.52
N LYS A 114 -16.50 2.58 17.14
CA LYS A 114 -16.53 1.50 18.11
C LYS A 114 -15.88 1.99 19.43
N GLU A 115 -14.83 1.32 19.88
CA GLU A 115 -14.02 1.75 21.03
C GLU A 115 -13.26 3.06 20.75
N VAL A 116 -12.90 3.29 19.50
CA VAL A 116 -12.17 4.48 19.04
C VAL A 116 -12.93 5.12 17.87
N ASP A 117 -13.12 6.43 17.94
CA ASP A 117 -13.53 7.23 16.80
C ASP A 117 -12.29 7.62 15.99
N TYR A 118 -12.13 7.02 14.82
CA TYR A 118 -11.02 7.35 13.91
C TYR A 118 -11.31 8.57 13.02
N GLY A 119 -12.50 9.16 13.10
CA GLY A 119 -12.89 10.31 12.29
C GLY A 119 -13.12 9.97 10.82
N PHE A 120 -12.49 10.71 9.91
CA PHE A 120 -12.61 10.55 8.46
C PHE A 120 -11.70 9.43 7.93
N VAL A 121 -11.84 8.24 8.46
CA VAL A 121 -11.16 7.03 7.98
C VAL A 121 -12.12 6.17 7.16
N GLY A 122 -11.66 5.68 6.00
CA GLY A 122 -12.43 4.86 5.07
C GLY A 122 -12.17 3.37 5.22
N ASP A 123 -13.25 2.59 5.17
CA ASP A 123 -13.23 1.13 4.96
C ASP A 123 -13.68 0.85 3.52
N VAL A 124 -12.80 0.29 2.69
CA VAL A 124 -13.05 0.07 1.26
C VAL A 124 -14.26 -0.84 1.05
N LYS A 125 -15.11 -0.45 0.13
CA LYS A 125 -16.30 -1.21 -0.29
C LYS A 125 -16.26 -1.66 -1.73
N GLN A 126 -15.67 -0.85 -2.60
CA GLN A 126 -15.65 -1.11 -4.03
C GLN A 126 -14.36 -0.56 -4.64
N VAL A 127 -13.80 -1.30 -5.57
CA VAL A 127 -12.72 -0.87 -6.46
C VAL A 127 -13.25 -0.98 -7.89
N ASN A 128 -13.06 0.05 -8.71
CA ASN A 128 -13.42 0.06 -10.12
C ASN A 128 -12.32 -0.65 -10.91
N ASP A 129 -12.35 -1.97 -10.89
CA ASP A 129 -11.39 -2.85 -11.54
C ASP A 129 -11.39 -2.69 -13.07
N ALA A 130 -12.55 -2.52 -13.69
CA ALA A 130 -12.68 -2.31 -15.12
C ALA A 130 -11.92 -1.04 -15.57
N PHE A 131 -12.11 0.08 -14.87
CA PHE A 131 -11.39 1.32 -15.17
C PHE A 131 -9.87 1.17 -15.00
N LEU A 132 -9.44 0.53 -13.91
CA LEU A 132 -8.01 0.28 -13.69
C LEU A 132 -7.42 -0.63 -14.78
N ALA A 133 -8.13 -1.69 -15.15
CA ALA A 133 -7.70 -2.59 -16.22
C ALA A 133 -7.59 -1.86 -17.57
N ASP A 134 -8.55 -1.00 -17.90
CA ASP A 134 -8.51 -0.17 -19.11
C ASP A 134 -7.29 0.75 -19.17
N LEU A 135 -6.94 1.39 -18.03
CA LEU A 135 -5.72 2.20 -17.94
C LEU A 135 -4.47 1.35 -18.17
N ILE A 136 -4.39 0.22 -17.47
CA ILE A 136 -3.25 -0.71 -17.52
C ILE A 136 -3.04 -1.23 -18.95
N HIS A 137 -4.10 -1.67 -19.63
CA HIS A 137 -4.02 -2.14 -21.01
C HIS A 137 -3.63 -1.04 -22.02
N LYS A 138 -3.91 0.23 -21.69
CA LYS A 138 -3.44 1.40 -22.48
C LYS A 138 -1.98 1.80 -22.16
N GLY A 139 -1.27 1.01 -21.35
CA GLY A 139 0.11 1.29 -20.97
C GLY A 139 0.26 2.42 -19.94
N VAL A 140 -0.82 2.78 -19.26
CA VAL A 140 -0.79 3.73 -18.14
C VAL A 140 -0.51 2.99 -16.85
N VAL A 141 0.42 3.50 -16.04
CA VAL A 141 0.77 2.95 -14.73
C VAL A 141 0.06 3.74 -13.63
N PRO A 142 -0.96 3.16 -12.96
CA PRO A 142 -1.62 3.81 -11.84
C PRO A 142 -0.67 3.98 -10.64
N VAL A 143 -0.65 5.17 -10.06
CA VAL A 143 0.06 5.50 -8.81
C VAL A 143 -1.00 5.90 -7.77
N MET A 144 -1.32 4.99 -6.85
CA MET A 144 -2.45 5.12 -5.95
C MET A 144 -2.04 5.77 -4.62
N ALA A 145 -2.69 6.88 -4.28
CA ALA A 145 -2.58 7.50 -2.96
C ALA A 145 -3.53 6.85 -1.95
N PRO A 146 -3.19 6.84 -0.63
CA PRO A 146 -4.04 6.23 0.41
C PRO A 146 -5.21 7.14 0.82
N LEU A 147 -5.99 7.56 -0.17
CA LEU A 147 -7.18 8.39 -0.06
C LEU A 147 -8.31 7.77 -0.84
N THR A 148 -9.49 7.72 -0.25
CA THR A 148 -10.74 7.25 -0.86
C THR A 148 -11.85 8.28 -0.70
N HIS A 149 -13.06 7.99 -1.12
CA HIS A 149 -14.22 8.83 -0.92
C HIS A 149 -15.45 7.98 -0.57
N ASP A 150 -16.51 8.62 -0.05
CA ASP A 150 -17.72 7.94 0.38
C ASP A 150 -18.83 7.88 -0.70
N GLY A 151 -18.67 8.60 -1.79
CA GLY A 151 -19.70 8.76 -2.82
C GLY A 151 -20.66 9.93 -2.55
N ASP A 152 -20.61 10.53 -1.34
CA ASP A 152 -21.47 11.63 -0.91
C ASP A 152 -20.70 12.98 -0.87
N GLY A 153 -19.51 13.00 -1.48
CA GLY A 153 -18.69 14.21 -1.62
C GLY A 153 -17.60 14.39 -0.55
N HIS A 154 -17.33 13.40 0.29
CA HIS A 154 -16.31 13.48 1.32
C HIS A 154 -15.13 12.59 1.02
N MET A 155 -13.92 13.14 1.22
CA MET A 155 -12.69 12.37 1.19
C MET A 155 -12.49 11.59 2.49
N LEU A 156 -11.87 10.41 2.39
CA LEU A 156 -11.55 9.55 3.51
C LEU A 156 -10.07 9.15 3.46
N ASN A 157 -9.41 9.19 4.62
CA ASN A 157 -8.06 8.64 4.78
C ASN A 157 -8.14 7.11 4.89
N THR A 158 -7.36 6.40 4.09
CA THR A 158 -7.35 4.93 4.07
C THR A 158 -5.91 4.42 4.23
N ASN A 159 -5.74 3.27 4.86
CA ASN A 159 -4.42 2.67 5.02
C ASN A 159 -3.87 2.20 3.66
N ALA A 160 -2.59 2.52 3.35
CA ALA A 160 -1.98 2.17 2.08
C ALA A 160 -1.85 0.66 1.84
N ASP A 161 -1.65 -0.16 2.89
CA ASP A 161 -1.65 -1.62 2.77
C ASP A 161 -3.05 -2.12 2.37
N THR A 162 -4.11 -1.49 2.91
CA THR A 162 -5.51 -1.77 2.51
C THR A 162 -5.75 -1.38 1.05
N ILE A 163 -5.32 -0.20 0.59
CA ILE A 163 -5.44 0.20 -0.81
C ILE A 163 -4.77 -0.83 -1.73
N ALA A 164 -3.55 -1.26 -1.40
CA ALA A 164 -2.81 -2.23 -2.21
C ALA A 164 -3.51 -3.59 -2.24
N GLY A 165 -3.95 -4.09 -1.08
CA GLY A 165 -4.66 -5.36 -0.97
C GLY A 165 -5.98 -5.36 -1.74
N GLU A 166 -6.81 -4.33 -1.57
CA GLU A 166 -8.10 -4.22 -2.25
C GLU A 166 -7.93 -4.04 -3.77
N THR A 167 -6.94 -3.25 -4.21
CA THR A 167 -6.60 -3.11 -5.63
C THR A 167 -6.16 -4.46 -6.23
N ALA A 168 -5.28 -5.20 -5.53
CA ALA A 168 -4.81 -6.50 -5.98
C ALA A 168 -5.95 -7.52 -6.06
N LYS A 169 -6.82 -7.57 -5.05
CA LYS A 169 -8.00 -8.46 -5.02
C LYS A 169 -8.96 -8.17 -6.18
N ALA A 170 -9.26 -6.89 -6.42
CA ALA A 170 -10.16 -6.49 -7.49
C ALA A 170 -9.62 -6.87 -8.88
N LEU A 171 -8.31 -6.72 -9.10
CA LEU A 171 -7.67 -7.03 -10.38
C LEU A 171 -7.35 -8.52 -10.57
N ALA A 172 -7.43 -9.35 -9.52
CA ALA A 172 -7.11 -10.79 -9.59
C ALA A 172 -8.07 -11.60 -10.49
N GLY A 173 -9.28 -11.09 -10.76
CA GLY A 173 -10.21 -11.67 -11.73
C GLY A 173 -9.83 -11.40 -13.19
N LEU A 174 -8.99 -10.41 -13.46
CA LEU A 174 -8.62 -9.92 -14.79
C LEU A 174 -7.16 -10.20 -15.14
N PHE A 175 -6.28 -10.30 -14.15
CA PHE A 175 -4.85 -10.50 -14.29
C PHE A 175 -4.32 -11.62 -13.38
N ASP A 176 -3.13 -12.15 -13.71
CA ASP A 176 -2.32 -12.97 -12.82
C ASP A 176 -1.54 -12.03 -11.88
N VAL A 177 -2.11 -11.77 -10.69
CA VAL A 177 -1.64 -10.71 -9.80
C VAL A 177 -0.63 -11.21 -8.78
N THR A 178 0.54 -10.55 -8.75
CA THR A 178 1.49 -10.61 -7.63
C THR A 178 1.39 -9.33 -6.81
N LEU A 179 1.14 -9.44 -5.50
CA LEU A 179 1.13 -8.33 -4.56
C LEU A 179 2.44 -8.28 -3.79
N VAL A 180 3.16 -7.17 -3.90
CA VAL A 180 4.46 -6.97 -3.24
C VAL A 180 4.34 -5.88 -2.20
N PHE A 181 4.60 -6.22 -0.94
CA PHE A 181 4.73 -5.27 0.16
C PHE A 181 6.20 -4.96 0.43
N CYS A 182 6.62 -3.73 0.16
CA CYS A 182 7.96 -3.25 0.43
C CYS A 182 8.04 -2.55 1.79
N PHE A 183 8.94 -3.05 2.64
CA PHE A 183 9.20 -2.55 3.98
C PHE A 183 10.67 -2.21 4.22
N GLU A 184 11.03 -1.93 5.49
CA GLU A 184 12.38 -1.64 5.93
C GLU A 184 13.21 -2.91 6.24
N LYS A 185 12.59 -4.09 6.25
CA LYS A 185 13.22 -5.38 6.51
C LYS A 185 13.22 -6.25 5.24
N LYS A 186 14.16 -7.18 5.16
CA LYS A 186 14.35 -8.09 4.01
C LYS A 186 13.15 -9.03 3.78
N GLY A 187 12.26 -9.17 4.77
CA GLY A 187 11.10 -10.03 4.77
C GLY A 187 10.52 -10.15 6.18
N VAL A 188 9.77 -11.20 6.45
CA VAL A 188 9.40 -11.61 7.81
C VAL A 188 10.60 -12.30 8.43
N LEU A 189 11.10 -11.77 9.54
CA LEU A 189 12.28 -12.29 10.22
C LEU A 189 11.88 -13.27 11.32
N ARG A 190 12.68 -14.31 11.54
CA ARG A 190 12.53 -15.23 12.66
C ARG A 190 13.00 -14.56 13.97
N ASP A 191 14.03 -13.71 13.88
CA ASP A 191 14.54 -12.85 14.94
C ASP A 191 14.61 -11.42 14.42
N GLU A 192 13.91 -10.48 15.07
CA GLU A 192 13.85 -9.07 14.66
C GLU A 192 15.23 -8.38 14.67
N ASN A 193 16.19 -8.91 15.42
CA ASN A 193 17.55 -8.38 15.54
C ASN A 193 18.53 -8.98 14.52
N ASP A 194 18.13 -10.02 13.79
CA ASP A 194 18.93 -10.68 12.75
C ASP A 194 18.29 -10.49 11.38
N ASP A 195 18.79 -9.54 10.60
CA ASP A 195 18.31 -9.24 9.25
C ASP A 195 18.51 -10.39 8.24
N ASP A 196 19.30 -11.40 8.56
CA ASP A 196 19.52 -12.58 7.72
C ASP A 196 18.61 -13.76 8.11
N SER A 197 17.84 -13.63 9.20
CA SER A 197 16.88 -14.63 9.67
C SER A 197 15.55 -14.66 8.88
N VAL A 198 15.56 -14.27 7.61
CA VAL A 198 14.35 -14.21 6.78
C VAL A 198 13.68 -15.57 6.67
N ILE A 199 12.40 -15.64 6.96
CA ILE A 199 11.55 -16.80 6.70
C ILE A 199 11.18 -16.76 5.23
N PRO A 200 11.65 -17.71 4.40
CA PRO A 200 11.49 -17.59 2.94
C PRO A 200 10.04 -17.80 2.48
N GLN A 201 9.27 -18.60 3.22
CA GLN A 201 7.87 -18.91 2.92
C GLN A 201 7.06 -19.04 4.21
N ILE A 202 5.77 -18.66 4.16
CA ILE A 202 4.83 -18.85 5.27
C ILE A 202 3.49 -19.32 4.69
N THR A 203 3.02 -20.47 5.20
CA THR A 203 1.67 -21.00 4.98
C THR A 203 0.73 -20.61 6.12
N PRO A 204 -0.61 -20.80 6.00
CA PRO A 204 -1.55 -20.52 7.09
C PRO A 204 -1.25 -21.31 8.38
N GLU A 205 -0.78 -22.55 8.25
CA GLU A 205 -0.40 -23.41 9.38
C GLU A 205 0.86 -22.89 10.07
N GLU A 206 1.90 -22.57 9.29
CA GLU A 206 3.14 -21.98 9.80
C GLU A 206 2.90 -20.62 10.45
N PHE A 207 2.01 -19.80 9.87
CA PHE A 207 1.64 -18.51 10.45
C PHE A 207 1.05 -18.68 11.86
N LYS A 208 0.09 -19.60 12.04
CA LYS A 208 -0.50 -19.89 13.35
C LYS A 208 0.57 -20.34 14.35
N GLN A 209 1.50 -21.20 13.91
CA GLN A 209 2.58 -21.66 14.75
C GLN A 209 3.52 -20.51 15.14
N TYR A 210 3.96 -19.70 14.18
CA TYR A 210 4.84 -18.55 14.45
C TYR A 210 4.21 -17.49 15.37
N VAL A 211 2.89 -17.31 15.29
CA VAL A 211 2.16 -16.43 16.24
C VAL A 211 2.15 -17.06 17.63
N ALA A 212 1.86 -18.37 17.75
CA ALA A 212 1.86 -19.09 19.03
C ALA A 212 3.24 -19.10 19.70
N ASP A 213 4.30 -19.24 18.92
CA ASP A 213 5.70 -19.25 19.38
C ASP A 213 6.23 -17.83 19.65
N GLY A 214 5.46 -16.78 19.38
CA GLY A 214 5.86 -15.39 19.57
C GLY A 214 6.91 -14.89 18.57
N VAL A 215 7.15 -15.61 17.47
CA VAL A 215 8.03 -15.18 16.38
C VAL A 215 7.38 -14.05 15.58
N ILE A 216 6.09 -14.18 15.29
CA ILE A 216 5.31 -13.14 14.59
C ILE A 216 4.43 -12.43 15.60
N GLN A 217 4.65 -11.12 15.75
CA GLN A 217 3.97 -10.30 16.75
C GLN A 217 3.51 -8.95 16.19
N GLY A 218 2.69 -8.25 16.97
CA GLY A 218 2.33 -6.84 16.75
C GLY A 218 1.76 -6.56 15.38
N GLY A 219 2.27 -5.52 14.73
CA GLY A 219 1.79 -5.07 13.42
C GLY A 219 2.03 -6.02 12.25
N MET A 220 2.86 -7.07 12.42
CA MET A 220 3.09 -8.06 11.38
C MET A 220 1.90 -9.04 11.25
N ILE A 221 1.20 -9.32 12.36
CA ILE A 221 0.02 -10.21 12.35
C ILE A 221 -1.04 -9.73 11.35
N PRO A 222 -1.60 -8.50 11.46
CA PRO A 222 -2.63 -8.04 10.52
C PRO A 222 -2.13 -7.93 9.07
N LYS A 223 -0.83 -7.76 8.84
CA LYS A 223 -0.27 -7.77 7.49
C LYS A 223 -0.30 -9.14 6.85
N LEU A 224 0.03 -10.18 7.60
CA LEU A 224 -0.03 -11.56 7.12
C LEU A 224 -1.47 -12.03 6.96
N GLU A 225 -2.36 -11.67 7.88
CA GLU A 225 -3.81 -11.92 7.73
C GLU A 225 -4.35 -11.32 6.44
N ASN A 226 -4.08 -10.04 6.17
CA ASN A 226 -4.46 -9.37 4.91
C ASN A 226 -3.82 -10.04 3.68
N SER A 227 -2.60 -10.57 3.81
CA SER A 227 -1.93 -11.31 2.73
C SER A 227 -2.64 -12.62 2.42
N PHE A 228 -3.06 -13.38 3.43
CA PHE A 228 -3.86 -14.59 3.24
C PHE A 228 -5.25 -14.28 2.68
N GLU A 229 -5.88 -13.19 3.12
CA GLU A 229 -7.14 -12.73 2.54
C GLU A 229 -7.00 -12.42 1.05
N ALA A 230 -5.91 -11.75 0.63
CA ALA A 230 -5.63 -11.45 -0.75
C ALA A 230 -5.46 -12.73 -1.60
N LEU A 231 -4.71 -13.71 -1.10
CA LEU A 231 -4.55 -15.02 -1.74
C LEU A 231 -5.90 -15.74 -1.87
N ASN A 232 -6.73 -15.72 -0.82
CA ASN A 232 -8.06 -16.35 -0.84
C ASN A 232 -9.01 -15.68 -1.84
N ALA A 233 -8.84 -14.37 -2.09
CA ALA A 233 -9.59 -13.62 -3.07
C ALA A 233 -9.07 -13.76 -4.52
N GLY A 234 -8.05 -14.59 -4.77
CA GLY A 234 -7.58 -14.90 -6.13
C GLY A 234 -6.23 -14.29 -6.50
N VAL A 235 -5.60 -13.48 -5.64
CA VAL A 235 -4.21 -13.04 -5.86
C VAL A 235 -3.31 -14.26 -5.91
N SER A 236 -2.44 -14.34 -6.92
CA SER A 236 -1.63 -15.53 -7.20
C SER A 236 -0.47 -15.69 -6.23
N GLU A 237 0.12 -14.57 -5.84
CA GLU A 237 1.26 -14.54 -4.92
C GLU A 237 1.27 -13.25 -4.10
N VAL A 238 1.70 -13.36 -2.84
CA VAL A 238 2.03 -12.20 -2.01
C VAL A 238 3.47 -12.31 -1.54
N VAL A 239 4.24 -11.23 -1.71
CA VAL A 239 5.64 -11.15 -1.30
C VAL A 239 5.84 -10.01 -0.32
N ILE A 240 6.54 -10.26 0.78
CA ILE A 240 6.97 -9.25 1.75
C ILE A 240 8.48 -9.11 1.62
N THR A 241 8.97 -7.91 1.27
CA THR A 241 10.37 -7.72 0.95
C THR A 241 10.89 -6.33 1.31
N LEU A 242 12.21 -6.14 1.17
CA LEU A 242 12.86 -4.85 1.31
C LEU A 242 12.60 -3.98 0.05
N ALA A 243 12.54 -2.68 0.23
CA ALA A 243 12.32 -1.75 -0.89
C ALA A 243 13.38 -1.81 -2.00
N SER A 244 14.60 -2.25 -1.71
CA SER A 244 15.64 -2.48 -2.70
C SER A 244 15.49 -3.80 -3.48
N ALA A 245 14.49 -4.63 -3.14
CA ALA A 245 14.16 -5.88 -3.83
C ALA A 245 12.70 -5.86 -4.33
N ILE A 246 12.27 -4.70 -4.81
CA ILE A 246 10.90 -4.40 -5.24
C ILE A 246 10.38 -5.32 -6.37
N ASN A 247 11.28 -5.96 -7.10
CA ASN A 247 10.94 -6.95 -8.13
C ASN A 247 10.36 -8.26 -7.55
N GLY A 248 10.31 -8.40 -6.21
CA GLY A 248 9.78 -9.58 -5.53
C GLY A 248 10.65 -10.84 -5.63
N ASN A 249 11.89 -10.73 -6.11
CA ASN A 249 12.79 -11.90 -6.27
C ASN A 249 13.36 -12.41 -4.94
N SER A 250 13.27 -11.63 -3.87
CA SER A 250 13.70 -12.02 -2.52
C SER A 250 12.65 -11.61 -1.49
N GLY A 251 12.80 -12.10 -0.26
CA GLY A 251 11.88 -11.82 0.83
C GLY A 251 11.07 -13.04 1.25
N THR A 252 9.94 -12.80 1.90
CA THR A 252 9.03 -13.84 2.37
C THR A 252 7.86 -13.98 1.40
N ARG A 253 7.64 -15.20 0.89
CA ARG A 253 6.49 -15.53 0.06
C ARG A 253 5.36 -16.09 0.91
N ILE A 254 4.18 -15.52 0.78
CA ILE A 254 2.99 -16.03 1.46
C ILE A 254 2.28 -16.99 0.50
N ARG A 255 1.98 -18.19 0.98
CA ARG A 255 1.39 -19.28 0.19
C ARG A 255 0.10 -19.79 0.85
N LYS A 256 -0.79 -20.37 0.01
CA LYS A 256 -1.98 -21.11 0.48
C LYS A 256 -1.56 -22.44 1.06
#